data_2cee5c05a0492996bb366fd3aca10725
#
_entry.id   2cee5c05a0492996bb366fd3aca10725
#
_cell.length_a   1.000
_cell.length_b   1.000
_cell.length_c   1.000
_cell.angle_alpha   90.00
_cell.angle_beta   90.00
_cell.angle_gamma   90.00
#
_symmetry.space_group_name_H-M   'P 1'
#
loop_
_entity.id
_entity.type
_entity.pdbx_description
1 polymer ?
#
loop_
_entity_poly.entity_id
_entity_poly.type
_entity_poly.pdbx_seq_one_letter_code
_entity_poly.pdbx_strand_id
1 'polypeptide(L)'
;MKFFIDTANVEDIKKANDMGVICGVTTNPSLIAKEGRDFAEVIKEITSIVDGPISGEVKATTEDAEGMIKEGREIAAIHPNMVVKIPMTVEGLKACKTLSSEGIKTNVTLIFSANQALLAARAGATYVSPFLGRLDDINVRGVDLIREIADIFDIAGLDTEIIAASVRNPIHVTDCALAGADIATVPYKVIETMTKHPLTDAGIEKFKADYIAVFGE
;
A
#
# COMPACT_ATOMS: atom_id res chain seq x y z
N MET A 1 -4.60 -2.85 -11.76
CA MET A 1 -4.06 -2.71 -10.40
C MET A 1 -3.17 -1.47 -10.34
N LYS A 2 -3.41 -0.59 -9.38
CA LYS A 2 -2.59 0.60 -9.09
C LYS A 2 -1.39 0.23 -8.24
N PHE A 3 -0.33 1.06 -8.26
CA PHE A 3 0.83 0.87 -7.38
C PHE A 3 0.91 1.99 -6.34
N PHE A 4 1.06 1.59 -5.08
CA PHE A 4 1.57 2.43 -4.00
C PHE A 4 2.99 1.99 -3.66
N ILE A 5 3.77 2.87 -3.07
CA ILE A 5 5.07 2.50 -2.50
C ILE A 5 4.95 2.29 -0.98
N ASP A 6 5.56 1.21 -0.47
CA ASP A 6 5.54 0.85 0.96
C ASP A 6 6.85 1.28 1.64
N THR A 7 6.94 2.54 1.99
CA THR A 7 8.12 3.12 2.66
C THR A 7 7.80 4.49 3.28
N ALA A 8 8.61 4.90 4.26
CA ALA A 8 8.67 6.27 4.76
C ALA A 8 9.95 6.98 4.29
N ASN A 9 10.82 6.31 3.53
CA ASN A 9 12.04 6.87 3.00
C ASN A 9 11.74 7.80 1.82
N VAL A 10 11.98 9.09 2.02
CA VAL A 10 11.64 10.13 1.03
C VAL A 10 12.40 9.99 -0.27
N GLU A 11 13.67 9.56 -0.23
CA GLU A 11 14.46 9.39 -1.44
C GLU A 11 13.96 8.22 -2.30
N ASP A 12 13.53 7.12 -1.70
CA ASP A 12 12.90 6.01 -2.42
C ASP A 12 11.56 6.43 -3.03
N ILE A 13 10.78 7.25 -2.31
CA ILE A 13 9.52 7.81 -2.81
C ILE A 13 9.78 8.71 -4.03
N LYS A 14 10.75 9.62 -3.97
CA LYS A 14 11.13 10.48 -5.11
C LYS A 14 11.50 9.65 -6.33
N LYS A 15 12.39 8.66 -6.17
CA LYS A 15 12.80 7.78 -7.27
C LYS A 15 11.63 7.05 -7.92
N ALA A 16 10.72 6.48 -7.11
CA ALA A 16 9.55 5.77 -7.63
C ALA A 16 8.56 6.74 -8.29
N ASN A 17 8.38 7.95 -7.74
CA ASN A 17 7.51 8.97 -8.32
C ASN A 17 8.06 9.47 -9.66
N ASP A 18 9.37 9.67 -9.78
CA ASP A 18 10.04 10.06 -11.03
C ASP A 18 9.88 9.01 -12.14
N MET A 19 9.73 7.73 -11.78
CA MET A 19 9.40 6.66 -12.74
C MET A 19 7.96 6.78 -13.27
N GLY A 20 7.08 7.57 -12.63
CA GLY A 20 5.68 7.74 -13.01
C GLY A 20 4.80 6.50 -12.76
N VAL A 21 5.24 5.55 -11.93
CA VAL A 21 4.53 4.27 -11.75
C VAL A 21 3.69 4.19 -10.48
N ILE A 22 3.92 5.07 -9.50
CA ILE A 22 3.18 5.09 -8.25
C ILE A 22 2.11 6.19 -8.23
N CYS A 23 1.04 5.95 -7.50
CA CYS A 23 -0.03 6.94 -7.29
C CYS A 23 -0.46 7.06 -5.81
N GLY A 24 0.34 6.56 -4.88
CA GLY A 24 0.10 6.65 -3.45
C GLY A 24 1.23 6.04 -2.62
N VAL A 25 1.10 6.19 -1.31
CA VAL A 25 2.13 5.73 -0.34
C VAL A 25 1.45 5.05 0.84
N THR A 26 2.02 3.95 1.30
CA THR A 26 1.69 3.40 2.62
C THR A 26 2.89 3.53 3.56
N THR A 27 2.62 3.99 4.76
CA THR A 27 3.58 3.97 5.86
C THR A 27 3.07 3.09 7.00
N ASN A 28 3.90 2.86 7.99
CA ASN A 28 3.53 2.20 9.24
C ASN A 28 4.51 2.63 10.36
N PRO A 29 4.18 2.39 11.64
CA PRO A 29 5.03 2.82 12.75
C PRO A 29 6.49 2.33 12.65
N SER A 30 6.72 1.13 12.13
CA SER A 30 8.07 0.57 11.98
C SER A 30 8.87 1.27 10.87
N LEU A 31 8.21 1.66 9.77
CA LEU A 31 8.85 2.40 8.68
C LEU A 31 9.19 3.83 9.13
N ILE A 32 8.27 4.51 9.80
CA ILE A 32 8.51 5.84 10.36
C ILE A 32 9.64 5.82 11.39
N ALA A 33 9.66 4.83 12.28
CA ALA A 33 10.70 4.70 13.30
C ALA A 33 12.11 4.54 12.70
N LYS A 34 12.23 3.89 11.55
CA LYS A 34 13.52 3.73 10.84
C LYS A 34 14.09 5.05 10.33
N GLU A 35 13.24 6.01 9.98
CA GLU A 35 13.68 7.32 9.51
C GLU A 35 14.23 8.19 10.65
N GLY A 36 13.90 7.90 11.92
CA GLY A 36 14.37 8.65 13.10
C GLY A 36 13.93 10.13 13.11
N ARG A 37 12.86 10.46 12.39
CA ARG A 37 12.33 11.81 12.19
C ARG A 37 10.91 11.92 12.77
N ASP A 38 10.45 13.14 12.99
CA ASP A 38 9.07 13.41 13.40
C ASP A 38 8.07 12.92 12.32
N PHE A 39 6.99 12.27 12.77
CA PHE A 39 5.97 11.73 11.88
C PHE A 39 5.33 12.81 10.99
N ALA A 40 4.93 13.94 11.57
CA ALA A 40 4.24 14.98 10.82
C ALA A 40 5.16 15.65 9.79
N GLU A 41 6.44 15.80 10.10
CA GLU A 41 7.44 16.32 9.15
C GLU A 41 7.62 15.37 7.96
N VAL A 42 7.81 14.08 8.21
CA VAL A 42 7.95 13.07 7.15
C VAL A 42 6.70 13.04 6.26
N ILE A 43 5.52 13.00 6.86
CA ILE A 43 4.25 12.99 6.09
C ILE A 43 4.09 14.25 5.25
N LYS A 44 4.39 15.44 5.78
CA LYS A 44 4.33 16.69 5.00
C LYS A 44 5.28 16.67 3.80
N GLU A 45 6.48 16.12 3.96
CA GLU A 45 7.41 15.97 2.84
C GLU A 45 6.87 14.97 1.80
N ILE A 46 6.33 13.83 2.22
CA ILE A 46 5.71 12.84 1.33
C ILE A 46 4.55 13.45 0.55
N THR A 47 3.66 14.21 1.21
CA THR A 47 2.50 14.87 0.55
C THR A 47 2.91 15.93 -0.47
N SER A 48 4.12 16.48 -0.38
CA SER A 48 4.65 17.42 -1.37
C SER A 48 5.20 16.73 -2.63
N ILE A 49 5.44 15.42 -2.57
CA ILE A 49 6.02 14.63 -3.67
C ILE A 49 4.96 13.84 -4.42
N VAL A 50 4.04 13.19 -3.69
CA VAL A 50 3.03 12.30 -4.27
C VAL A 50 1.65 12.93 -4.13
N ASP A 51 1.01 13.21 -5.27
CA ASP A 51 -0.39 13.65 -5.32
C ASP A 51 -1.31 12.43 -5.39
N GLY A 52 -1.62 11.86 -4.23
CA GLY A 52 -2.46 10.66 -4.12
C GLY A 52 -2.64 10.22 -2.67
N PRO A 53 -3.35 9.11 -2.42
CA PRO A 53 -3.60 8.62 -1.08
C PRO A 53 -2.31 8.28 -0.32
N ILE A 54 -2.18 8.78 0.91
CA ILE A 54 -1.04 8.53 1.79
C ILE A 54 -1.56 7.97 3.11
N SER A 55 -1.26 6.70 3.37
CA SER A 55 -1.66 6.03 4.60
C SER A 55 -0.70 6.35 5.75
N GLY A 56 -1.20 7.08 6.75
CA GLY A 56 -0.56 7.32 8.04
C GLY A 56 -1.27 6.51 9.14
N GLU A 57 -0.53 5.70 9.89
CA GLU A 57 -1.08 4.78 10.88
C GLU A 57 -1.13 5.43 12.27
N VAL A 58 -2.20 5.15 13.03
CA VAL A 58 -2.29 5.50 14.44
C VAL A 58 -1.15 4.85 15.23
N LYS A 59 -0.83 5.39 16.41
CA LYS A 59 0.29 4.87 17.21
C LYS A 59 0.07 3.41 17.59
N ALA A 60 1.13 2.62 17.52
CA ALA A 60 1.09 1.20 17.86
C ALA A 60 0.74 0.93 19.35
N THR A 61 0.84 1.95 20.20
CA THR A 61 0.54 1.89 21.63
C THR A 61 -0.89 2.32 21.98
N THR A 62 -1.67 2.79 21.00
CA THR A 62 -3.07 3.21 21.21
C THR A 62 -3.97 2.02 20.94
N GLU A 63 -4.61 1.50 21.99
CA GLU A 63 -5.38 0.26 21.94
C GLU A 63 -6.90 0.48 21.93
N ASP A 64 -7.39 1.63 22.39
CA ASP A 64 -8.81 1.95 22.47
C ASP A 64 -9.32 2.78 21.29
N ALA A 65 -10.61 2.68 21.01
CA ALA A 65 -11.23 3.36 19.88
C ALA A 65 -11.18 4.88 20.00
N GLU A 66 -11.35 5.44 21.21
CA GLU A 66 -11.36 6.89 21.43
C GLU A 66 -10.00 7.51 21.10
N GLY A 67 -8.92 6.87 21.57
CA GLY A 67 -7.54 7.25 21.24
C GLY A 67 -7.28 7.20 19.74
N MET A 68 -7.67 6.08 19.08
CA MET A 68 -7.50 5.93 17.62
C MET A 68 -8.31 6.97 16.83
N ILE A 69 -9.51 7.31 17.27
CA ILE A 69 -10.33 8.35 16.63
C ILE A 69 -9.67 9.71 16.75
N LYS A 70 -9.18 10.06 17.95
CA LYS A 70 -8.47 11.31 18.17
C LYS A 70 -7.24 11.44 17.28
N GLU A 71 -6.37 10.44 17.30
CA GLU A 71 -5.17 10.40 16.45
C GLU A 71 -5.53 10.39 14.96
N GLY A 72 -6.58 9.68 14.57
CA GLY A 72 -7.05 9.64 13.19
C GLY A 72 -7.49 11.02 12.67
N ARG A 73 -8.17 11.82 13.48
CA ARG A 73 -8.51 13.20 13.12
C ARG A 73 -7.28 14.09 12.99
N GLU A 74 -6.29 13.92 13.88
CA GLU A 74 -5.01 14.63 13.82
C GLU A 74 -4.24 14.28 12.54
N ILE A 75 -4.17 12.99 12.18
CA ILE A 75 -3.54 12.51 10.93
C ILE A 75 -4.27 13.06 9.70
N ALA A 76 -5.60 12.97 9.66
CA ALA A 76 -6.40 13.45 8.54
C ALA A 76 -6.26 14.97 8.32
N ALA A 77 -6.03 15.75 9.40
CA ALA A 77 -5.85 17.18 9.34
C ALA A 77 -4.52 17.64 8.73
N ILE A 78 -3.54 16.73 8.56
CA ILE A 78 -2.22 17.09 7.99
C ILE A 78 -2.33 17.48 6.51
N HIS A 79 -3.12 16.72 5.72
CA HIS A 79 -3.29 16.97 4.29
C HIS A 79 -4.55 16.28 3.75
N PRO A 80 -5.24 16.82 2.73
CA PRO A 80 -6.45 16.20 2.14
C PRO A 80 -6.25 14.78 1.59
N ASN A 81 -5.03 14.42 1.21
CA ASN A 81 -4.69 13.10 0.68
C ASN A 81 -4.46 12.04 1.78
N MET A 82 -4.56 12.42 3.05
CA MET A 82 -4.32 11.47 4.14
C MET A 82 -5.42 10.41 4.22
N VAL A 83 -4.96 9.20 4.47
CA VAL A 83 -5.79 8.02 4.78
C VAL A 83 -5.36 7.51 6.14
N VAL A 84 -6.28 7.43 7.07
CA VAL A 84 -5.99 6.97 8.44
C VAL A 84 -5.88 5.46 8.46
N LYS A 85 -4.71 4.94 8.77
CA LYS A 85 -4.47 3.52 8.84
C LYS A 85 -4.68 3.01 10.27
N ILE A 86 -5.47 1.93 10.42
CA ILE A 86 -6.02 1.46 11.69
C ILE A 86 -5.87 -0.07 11.77
N PRO A 87 -5.40 -0.64 12.89
CA PRO A 87 -5.26 -2.09 13.02
C PRO A 87 -6.62 -2.80 13.08
N MET A 88 -6.67 -4.03 12.53
CA MET A 88 -7.86 -4.89 12.53
C MET A 88 -8.14 -5.46 13.91
N THR A 89 -8.79 -4.69 14.75
CA THR A 89 -9.25 -5.05 16.09
C THR A 89 -10.71 -4.61 16.28
N VAL A 90 -11.37 -5.05 17.36
CA VAL A 90 -12.72 -4.56 17.70
C VAL A 90 -12.72 -3.03 17.88
N GLU A 91 -11.73 -2.50 18.60
CA GLU A 91 -11.60 -1.06 18.82
C GLU A 91 -11.22 -0.31 17.52
N GLY A 92 -10.37 -0.92 16.68
CA GLY A 92 -10.05 -0.40 15.35
C GLY A 92 -11.28 -0.30 14.44
N LEU A 93 -12.18 -1.29 14.46
CA LEU A 93 -13.44 -1.25 13.70
C LEU A 93 -14.38 -0.16 14.20
N LYS A 94 -14.47 0.07 15.52
CA LYS A 94 -15.24 1.19 16.09
C LYS A 94 -14.67 2.54 15.63
N ALA A 95 -13.34 2.67 15.65
CA ALA A 95 -12.66 3.87 15.17
C ALA A 95 -12.88 4.07 13.66
N CYS A 96 -12.74 3.02 12.85
CA CYS A 96 -13.01 3.03 11.42
C CYS A 96 -14.42 3.55 11.13
N LYS A 97 -15.45 2.98 11.77
CA LYS A 97 -16.85 3.39 11.61
C LYS A 97 -17.02 4.89 11.89
N THR A 98 -16.47 5.39 12.99
CA THR A 98 -16.59 6.79 13.38
C THR A 98 -15.92 7.71 12.38
N LEU A 99 -14.64 7.45 12.05
CA LEU A 99 -13.88 8.29 11.13
C LEU A 99 -14.49 8.27 9.70
N SER A 100 -14.93 7.11 9.23
CA SER A 100 -15.60 7.00 7.92
C SER A 100 -16.92 7.77 7.88
N SER A 101 -17.71 7.79 8.99
CA SER A 101 -18.93 8.59 9.08
C SER A 101 -18.67 10.11 9.09
N GLU A 102 -17.47 10.53 9.40
CA GLU A 102 -16.98 11.92 9.35
C GLU A 102 -16.39 12.27 7.96
N GLY A 103 -16.41 11.35 7.00
CA GLY A 103 -15.83 11.52 5.66
C GLY A 103 -14.30 11.35 5.61
N ILE A 104 -13.69 10.87 6.69
CA ILE A 104 -12.26 10.58 6.73
C ILE A 104 -12.00 9.22 6.12
N LYS A 105 -11.12 9.16 5.11
CA LYS A 105 -10.71 7.90 4.48
C LYS A 105 -9.91 7.03 5.45
N THR A 106 -10.23 5.74 5.49
CA THR A 106 -9.58 4.78 6.38
C THR A 106 -8.99 3.60 5.62
N ASN A 107 -7.89 3.04 6.14
CA ASN A 107 -7.24 1.83 5.67
C ASN A 107 -7.11 0.86 6.83
N VAL A 108 -7.96 -0.17 6.88
CA VAL A 108 -7.86 -1.18 7.93
C VAL A 108 -6.76 -2.18 7.58
N THR A 109 -5.76 -2.28 8.46
CA THR A 109 -4.52 -3.02 8.24
C THR A 109 -4.39 -4.25 9.14
N LEU A 110 -3.36 -5.08 8.89
CA LEU A 110 -3.13 -6.34 9.59
C LEU A 110 -4.29 -7.33 9.38
N ILE A 111 -4.73 -7.44 8.14
CA ILE A 111 -5.76 -8.38 7.73
C ILE A 111 -5.09 -9.67 7.25
N PHE A 112 -5.56 -10.80 7.80
CA PHE A 112 -5.05 -12.14 7.54
C PHE A 112 -6.15 -13.16 7.21
N SER A 113 -7.42 -12.70 7.13
CA SER A 113 -8.54 -13.53 6.69
C SER A 113 -9.59 -12.70 5.94
N ALA A 114 -10.35 -13.35 5.07
CA ALA A 114 -11.43 -12.69 4.32
C ALA A 114 -12.55 -12.18 5.25
N ASN A 115 -12.81 -12.87 6.36
CA ASN A 115 -13.77 -12.42 7.37
C ASN A 115 -13.37 -11.07 7.98
N GLN A 116 -12.07 -10.86 8.26
CA GLN A 116 -11.57 -9.58 8.75
C GLN A 116 -11.76 -8.47 7.70
N ALA A 117 -11.46 -8.74 6.44
CA ALA A 117 -11.68 -7.78 5.36
C ALA A 117 -13.16 -7.40 5.20
N LEU A 118 -14.06 -8.39 5.28
CA LEU A 118 -15.51 -8.17 5.21
C LEU A 118 -16.02 -7.31 6.37
N LEU A 119 -15.56 -7.57 7.60
CA LEU A 119 -15.90 -6.74 8.76
C LEU A 119 -15.41 -5.29 8.59
N ALA A 120 -14.18 -5.11 8.10
CA ALA A 120 -13.60 -3.78 7.86
C ALA A 120 -14.40 -3.01 6.79
N ALA A 121 -14.75 -3.65 5.67
CA ALA A 121 -15.58 -3.06 4.63
C ALA A 121 -16.95 -2.64 5.16
N ARG A 122 -17.61 -3.49 5.97
CA ARG A 122 -18.91 -3.16 6.61
C ARG A 122 -18.80 -2.07 7.67
N ALA A 123 -17.64 -1.87 8.28
CA ALA A 123 -17.37 -0.73 9.15
C ALA A 123 -17.13 0.59 8.39
N GLY A 124 -17.10 0.57 7.06
CA GLY A 124 -16.94 1.75 6.19
C GLY A 124 -15.51 2.04 5.78
N ALA A 125 -14.61 1.04 5.85
CA ALA A 125 -13.24 1.21 5.39
C ALA A 125 -13.19 1.56 3.91
N THR A 126 -12.39 2.60 3.55
CA THR A 126 -12.10 2.93 2.15
C THR A 126 -11.17 1.88 1.55
N TYR A 127 -10.21 1.43 2.34
CA TYR A 127 -9.23 0.43 1.96
C TYR A 127 -9.10 -0.67 3.02
N VAL A 128 -8.74 -1.86 2.58
CA VAL A 128 -8.28 -2.96 3.42
C VAL A 128 -6.88 -3.39 2.99
N SER A 129 -6.01 -3.68 3.95
CA SER A 129 -4.63 -4.11 3.67
C SER A 129 -4.39 -5.54 4.16
N PRO A 130 -4.70 -6.58 3.35
CA PRO A 130 -4.31 -7.95 3.61
C PRO A 130 -2.81 -8.16 3.39
N PHE A 131 -2.17 -8.90 4.32
CA PHE A 131 -0.72 -9.09 4.38
C PHE A 131 -0.30 -10.44 3.80
N LEU A 132 -0.20 -10.53 2.45
CA LEU A 132 0.12 -11.80 1.80
C LEU A 132 1.50 -12.36 2.16
N GLY A 133 2.55 -11.55 2.21
CA GLY A 133 3.90 -12.03 2.46
C GLY A 133 4.10 -12.60 3.87
N ARG A 134 3.35 -12.12 4.88
CA ARG A 134 3.40 -12.72 6.23
C ARG A 134 2.69 -14.08 6.29
N LEU A 135 1.69 -14.31 5.45
CA LEU A 135 1.07 -15.63 5.32
C LEU A 135 2.05 -16.62 4.68
N ASP A 136 2.78 -16.20 3.64
CA ASP A 136 3.81 -17.03 3.03
C ASP A 136 4.92 -17.41 4.03
N ASP A 137 5.28 -16.52 4.96
CA ASP A 137 6.25 -16.80 6.03
C ASP A 137 5.84 -17.99 6.93
N ILE A 138 4.55 -18.32 6.98
CA ILE A 138 4.00 -19.47 7.75
C ILE A 138 3.45 -20.59 6.86
N ASN A 139 3.90 -20.67 5.59
CA ASN A 139 3.51 -21.67 4.60
C ASN A 139 2.02 -21.63 4.22
N VAL A 140 1.38 -20.47 4.26
CA VAL A 140 0.03 -20.24 3.74
C VAL A 140 0.16 -19.36 2.49
N ARG A 141 -0.43 -19.77 1.36
CA ARG A 141 -0.38 -18.97 0.13
C ARG A 141 -1.14 -17.65 0.30
N GLY A 142 -0.40 -16.58 0.54
CA GLY A 142 -0.98 -15.27 0.83
C GLY A 142 -1.81 -14.69 -0.32
N VAL A 143 -1.49 -15.02 -1.58
CA VAL A 143 -2.26 -14.58 -2.75
C VAL A 143 -3.68 -15.17 -2.77
N ASP A 144 -3.90 -16.34 -2.19
CA ASP A 144 -5.23 -16.95 -2.15
C ASP A 144 -6.19 -16.11 -1.26
N LEU A 145 -5.67 -15.48 -0.19
CA LEU A 145 -6.43 -14.52 0.60
C LEU A 145 -6.84 -13.29 -0.23
N ILE A 146 -5.96 -12.75 -1.06
CA ILE A 146 -6.28 -11.61 -1.93
C ILE A 146 -7.44 -11.97 -2.86
N ARG A 147 -7.38 -13.15 -3.50
CA ARG A 147 -8.43 -13.64 -4.41
C ARG A 147 -9.77 -13.82 -3.68
N GLU A 148 -9.74 -14.47 -2.51
CA GLU A 148 -10.94 -14.70 -1.70
C GLU A 148 -11.62 -13.38 -1.30
N ILE A 149 -10.84 -12.37 -0.91
CA ILE A 149 -11.38 -11.03 -0.59
C ILE A 149 -11.98 -10.37 -1.83
N ALA A 150 -11.28 -10.40 -2.97
CA ALA A 150 -11.74 -9.81 -4.22
C ALA A 150 -13.07 -10.44 -4.68
N ASP A 151 -13.16 -11.77 -4.67
CA ASP A 151 -14.38 -12.50 -5.02
C ASP A 151 -15.55 -12.14 -4.10
N ILE A 152 -15.31 -12.04 -2.78
CA ILE A 152 -16.34 -11.66 -1.79
C ILE A 152 -16.80 -10.21 -2.01
N PHE A 153 -15.88 -9.29 -2.25
CA PHE A 153 -16.20 -7.87 -2.45
C PHE A 153 -17.02 -7.67 -3.73
N ASP A 154 -16.64 -8.35 -4.82
CA ASP A 154 -17.40 -8.32 -6.08
C ASP A 154 -18.83 -8.88 -5.89
N ILE A 155 -18.98 -10.07 -5.30
CA ILE A 155 -20.27 -10.70 -5.04
C ILE A 155 -21.16 -9.84 -4.12
N ALA A 156 -20.56 -9.18 -3.12
CA ALA A 156 -21.27 -8.36 -2.15
C ALA A 156 -21.51 -6.92 -2.61
N GLY A 157 -20.96 -6.51 -3.77
CA GLY A 157 -21.02 -5.15 -4.30
C GLY A 157 -20.41 -4.13 -3.35
N LEU A 158 -19.20 -4.39 -2.84
CA LEU A 158 -18.49 -3.52 -1.90
C LEU A 158 -17.49 -2.65 -2.65
N ASP A 159 -17.53 -1.34 -2.39
CA ASP A 159 -16.64 -0.34 -3.01
C ASP A 159 -15.27 -0.23 -2.30
N THR A 160 -15.05 -0.98 -1.23
CA THR A 160 -13.78 -0.99 -0.48
C THR A 160 -12.66 -1.55 -1.35
N GLU A 161 -11.59 -0.79 -1.57
CA GLU A 161 -10.45 -1.22 -2.38
C GLU A 161 -9.46 -2.08 -1.57
N ILE A 162 -8.90 -3.08 -2.24
CA ILE A 162 -7.91 -4.01 -1.67
C ILE A 162 -6.51 -3.50 -1.95
N ILE A 163 -5.74 -3.19 -0.91
CA ILE A 163 -4.31 -2.89 -0.97
C ILE A 163 -3.54 -4.16 -0.58
N ALA A 164 -3.07 -4.92 -1.56
CA ALA A 164 -2.19 -6.06 -1.30
C ALA A 164 -0.89 -5.56 -0.63
N ALA A 165 -0.68 -5.97 0.62
CA ALA A 165 0.41 -5.49 1.48
C ALA A 165 1.40 -6.60 1.85
N SER A 166 2.58 -6.22 2.34
CA SER A 166 3.67 -7.17 2.64
C SER A 166 4.17 -7.88 1.38
N VAL A 167 4.18 -7.18 0.25
CA VAL A 167 4.74 -7.67 -1.02
C VAL A 167 6.26 -7.82 -0.90
N ARG A 168 6.80 -8.96 -1.32
CA ARG A 168 8.21 -9.30 -1.13
C ARG A 168 9.02 -9.40 -2.42
N ASN A 169 8.38 -9.62 -3.56
CA ASN A 169 9.04 -9.90 -4.83
C ASN A 169 8.12 -9.61 -6.03
N PRO A 170 8.65 -9.57 -7.27
CA PRO A 170 7.86 -9.34 -8.48
C PRO A 170 6.76 -10.39 -8.75
N ILE A 171 6.94 -11.64 -8.31
CA ILE A 171 5.92 -12.69 -8.49
C ILE A 171 4.68 -12.35 -7.69
N HIS A 172 4.83 -11.90 -6.42
CA HIS A 172 3.71 -11.41 -5.62
C HIS A 172 2.91 -10.32 -6.33
N VAL A 173 3.59 -9.40 -7.01
CA VAL A 173 2.93 -8.31 -7.76
C VAL A 173 2.07 -8.85 -8.88
N THR A 174 2.62 -9.78 -9.68
CA THR A 174 1.87 -10.44 -10.77
C THR A 174 0.69 -11.24 -10.23
N ASP A 175 0.92 -12.03 -9.19
CA ASP A 175 -0.10 -12.87 -8.57
C ASP A 175 -1.23 -12.02 -7.96
N CYS A 176 -0.92 -10.91 -7.30
CA CYS A 176 -1.93 -9.98 -6.77
C CYS A 176 -2.75 -9.32 -7.88
N ALA A 177 -2.10 -8.96 -9.00
CA ALA A 177 -2.80 -8.39 -10.15
C ALA A 177 -3.80 -9.39 -10.76
N LEU A 178 -3.41 -10.67 -10.86
CA LEU A 178 -4.26 -11.76 -11.35
C LEU A 178 -5.35 -12.18 -10.33
N ALA A 179 -5.11 -11.91 -9.05
CA ALA A 179 -6.05 -12.22 -7.97
C ALA A 179 -7.12 -11.15 -7.75
N GLY A 180 -7.07 -10.01 -8.46
CA GLY A 180 -8.08 -8.97 -8.35
C GLY A 180 -7.78 -7.88 -7.31
N ALA A 181 -6.54 -7.73 -6.85
CA ALA A 181 -6.16 -6.60 -6.02
C ALA A 181 -6.37 -5.27 -6.77
N ASP A 182 -6.94 -4.26 -6.13
CA ASP A 182 -7.08 -2.92 -6.70
C ASP A 182 -5.73 -2.18 -6.72
N ILE A 183 -4.96 -2.39 -5.66
CA ILE A 183 -3.68 -1.74 -5.39
C ILE A 183 -2.70 -2.78 -4.86
N ALA A 184 -1.44 -2.68 -5.24
CA ALA A 184 -0.33 -3.33 -4.52
C ALA A 184 0.56 -2.24 -3.93
N THR A 185 0.86 -2.34 -2.63
CA THR A 185 1.87 -1.48 -2.01
C THR A 185 3.19 -2.22 -1.96
N VAL A 186 4.18 -1.66 -2.65
CA VAL A 186 5.39 -2.38 -3.06
C VAL A 186 6.64 -1.64 -2.57
N PRO A 187 7.60 -2.31 -1.92
CA PRO A 187 8.89 -1.70 -1.59
C PRO A 187 9.66 -1.24 -2.83
N TYR A 188 10.39 -0.12 -2.75
CA TYR A 188 11.15 0.43 -3.88
C TYR A 188 12.05 -0.60 -4.57
N LYS A 189 12.77 -1.40 -3.79
CA LYS A 189 13.64 -2.45 -4.33
C LYS A 189 12.91 -3.47 -5.20
N VAL A 190 11.66 -3.79 -4.87
CA VAL A 190 10.83 -4.70 -5.68
C VAL A 190 10.41 -4.01 -6.97
N ILE A 191 9.98 -2.73 -6.91
CA ILE A 191 9.67 -1.91 -8.10
C ILE A 191 10.87 -1.88 -9.04
N GLU A 192 12.06 -1.57 -8.51
CA GLU A 192 13.31 -1.57 -9.30
C GLU A 192 13.61 -2.95 -9.91
N THR A 193 13.38 -4.04 -9.15
CA THR A 193 13.61 -5.40 -9.66
C THR A 193 12.67 -5.75 -10.82
N MET A 194 11.43 -5.24 -10.80
CA MET A 194 10.45 -5.48 -11.87
C MET A 194 10.87 -4.91 -13.23
N THR A 195 11.79 -3.94 -13.25
CA THR A 195 12.32 -3.37 -14.51
C THR A 195 13.42 -4.22 -15.14
N LYS A 196 13.97 -5.19 -14.42
CA LYS A 196 15.16 -5.96 -14.84
C LYS A 196 14.76 -7.25 -15.53
N HIS A 197 15.20 -7.42 -16.78
CA HIS A 197 15.03 -8.66 -17.53
C HIS A 197 16.21 -8.89 -18.48
N PRO A 198 16.85 -10.09 -18.48
CA PRO A 198 18.01 -10.36 -19.32
C PRO A 198 17.76 -10.16 -20.82
N LEU A 199 16.54 -10.44 -21.30
CA LEU A 199 16.21 -10.23 -22.71
C LEU A 199 16.00 -8.75 -23.06
N THR A 200 15.64 -7.91 -22.11
CA THR A 200 15.58 -6.46 -22.30
C THR A 200 17.00 -5.91 -22.49
N ASP A 201 17.93 -6.30 -21.63
CA ASP A 201 19.33 -5.89 -21.71
C ASP A 201 19.96 -6.34 -23.04
N ALA A 202 19.79 -7.63 -23.40
CA ALA A 202 20.27 -8.17 -24.67
C ALA A 202 19.62 -7.49 -25.89
N GLY A 203 18.34 -7.16 -25.80
CA GLY A 203 17.61 -6.43 -26.85
C GLY A 203 18.15 -5.02 -27.07
N ILE A 204 18.41 -4.29 -25.99
CA ILE A 204 19.00 -2.95 -26.03
C ILE A 204 20.38 -2.98 -26.69
N GLU A 205 21.25 -3.90 -26.26
CA GLU A 205 22.59 -4.03 -26.86
C GLU A 205 22.53 -4.39 -28.35
N LYS A 206 21.62 -5.27 -28.74
CA LYS A 206 21.41 -5.60 -30.15
C LYS A 206 20.96 -4.38 -30.96
N PHE A 207 19.95 -3.64 -30.49
CA PHE A 207 19.44 -2.46 -31.18
C PHE A 207 20.52 -1.38 -31.31
N LYS A 208 21.33 -1.19 -30.28
CA LYS A 208 22.47 -0.28 -30.30
C LYS A 208 23.51 -0.70 -31.35
N ALA A 209 23.87 -1.98 -31.40
CA ALA A 209 24.82 -2.47 -32.39
C ALA A 209 24.29 -2.32 -33.84
N ASP A 210 23.02 -2.65 -34.08
CA ASP A 210 22.39 -2.51 -35.39
C ASP A 210 22.36 -1.02 -35.82
N TYR A 211 22.07 -0.09 -34.88
CA TYR A 211 22.02 1.35 -35.14
C TYR A 211 23.43 1.89 -35.52
N ILE A 212 24.45 1.54 -34.74
CA ILE A 212 25.83 1.93 -34.98
C ILE A 212 26.33 1.42 -36.35
N ALA A 213 25.99 0.18 -36.73
CA ALA A 213 26.37 -0.40 -38.00
C ALA A 213 25.85 0.39 -39.23
N VAL A 214 24.69 1.06 -39.11
CA VAL A 214 24.06 1.82 -40.18
C VAL A 214 24.45 3.30 -40.14
N PHE A 215 24.51 3.92 -38.97
CA PHE A 215 24.64 5.37 -38.81
C PHE A 215 26.01 5.81 -38.29
N GLY A 216 26.86 4.93 -37.81
CA GLY A 216 28.26 5.22 -37.48
C GLY A 216 28.52 5.95 -36.16
N GLU A 217 27.58 5.92 -35.21
CA GLU A 217 27.71 6.55 -33.87
C GLU A 217 27.64 5.51 -32.75
#